data_fd48f933ceb466f39db1cc1d70cd770d
#
_entry.id   fd48f933ceb466f39db1cc1d70cd770d
#
_cell.length_a   1.000
_cell.length_b   1.000
_cell.length_c   1.000
_cell.angle_alpha   90.00
_cell.angle_beta   90.00
_cell.angle_gamma   90.00
#
_symmetry.space_group_name_H-M   'P 1'
#
loop_
_entity.id
_entity.type
_entity.pdbx_description
1 polymer ?
#
loop_
_entity_poly.entity_id
_entity_poly.type
_entity_poly.pdbx_seq_one_letter_code
_entity_poly.pdbx_strand_id
1 'polypeptide(L)'
;MSQQELLKKIIQALDQAEIPYMLTGSIVSSLQGEPRSTHDIDVLIAMQKTKAHILLEAFAPSEFYWDKESILEAVDRRGMFNLIDLKEGGKIDFWLLTDDPFDRSRFSRRYKEKLLGLEMQVSSPEDTILVKLRWAKLSGGSEKQFTDALRVYEVQRGKLDMEYLELWATTLAVAPLWRKLLNEAEIA
;
A
#
# COMPACT_ATOMS: atom_id res chain seq x y z
N MET A 1 16.36 -8.86 -10.05
CA MET A 1 16.44 -7.42 -9.64
C MET A 1 16.22 -7.38 -8.13
N SER A 2 17.04 -6.68 -7.36
CA SER A 2 16.77 -6.53 -5.92
C SER A 2 15.44 -5.79 -5.69
N GLN A 3 14.83 -5.98 -4.53
CA GLN A 3 13.58 -5.27 -4.20
C GLN A 3 13.73 -3.75 -4.28
N GLN A 4 14.89 -3.22 -3.91
CA GLN A 4 15.19 -1.79 -4.01
C GLN A 4 15.23 -1.30 -5.47
N GLU A 5 15.87 -2.05 -6.37
CA GLU A 5 15.90 -1.74 -7.80
C GLU A 5 14.51 -1.84 -8.42
N LEU A 6 13.73 -2.85 -8.02
CA LEU A 6 12.35 -3.02 -8.46
C LEU A 6 11.48 -1.84 -8.02
N LEU A 7 11.57 -1.43 -6.75
CA LEU A 7 10.87 -0.26 -6.23
C LEU A 7 11.23 1.02 -7.00
N LYS A 8 12.52 1.23 -7.25
CA LYS A 8 12.99 2.37 -8.05
C LYS A 8 12.41 2.36 -9.46
N LYS A 9 12.42 1.20 -10.13
CA LYS A 9 11.88 1.04 -11.48
C LYS A 9 10.37 1.35 -11.51
N ILE A 10 9.61 0.90 -10.51
CA ILE A 10 8.17 1.18 -10.38
C ILE A 10 7.91 2.68 -10.25
N ILE A 11 8.59 3.35 -9.32
CA ILE A 11 8.40 4.79 -9.09
C ILE A 11 8.70 5.59 -10.35
N GLN A 12 9.82 5.29 -11.02
CA GLN A 12 10.18 5.95 -12.26
C GLN A 12 9.15 5.72 -13.38
N ALA A 13 8.62 4.49 -13.50
CA ALA A 13 7.60 4.17 -14.49
C ALA A 13 6.28 4.92 -14.24
N LEU A 14 5.85 5.01 -12.97
CA LEU A 14 4.65 5.74 -12.58
C LEU A 14 4.81 7.25 -12.82
N ASP A 15 5.97 7.82 -12.48
CA ASP A 15 6.27 9.23 -12.72
C ASP A 15 6.31 9.55 -14.22
N GLN A 16 6.97 8.71 -15.04
CA GLN A 16 7.02 8.88 -16.50
C GLN A 16 5.63 8.78 -17.15
N ALA A 17 4.79 7.87 -16.65
CA ALA A 17 3.41 7.74 -17.12
C ALA A 17 2.48 8.82 -16.55
N GLU A 18 2.97 9.68 -15.66
CA GLU A 18 2.15 10.67 -14.93
C GLU A 18 0.94 10.02 -14.26
N ILE A 19 1.16 8.87 -13.62
CA ILE A 19 0.13 8.14 -12.87
C ILE A 19 0.26 8.50 -11.39
N PRO A 20 -0.73 9.17 -10.79
CA PRO A 20 -0.72 9.42 -9.35
C PRO A 20 -0.75 8.10 -8.58
N TYR A 21 0.12 7.98 -7.58
CA TYR A 21 0.28 6.75 -6.81
C TYR A 21 0.47 6.99 -5.32
N MET A 22 0.35 5.93 -4.56
CA MET A 22 0.67 5.86 -3.13
C MET A 22 1.20 4.47 -2.82
N LEU A 23 2.43 4.37 -2.31
CA LEU A 23 2.92 3.14 -1.72
C LEU A 23 2.16 2.82 -0.44
N THR A 24 1.88 1.54 -0.22
CA THR A 24 1.13 1.03 0.92
C THR A 24 1.67 -0.36 1.33
N GLY A 25 0.89 -1.10 2.10
CA GLY A 25 1.23 -2.48 2.44
C GLY A 25 2.41 -2.64 3.38
N SER A 26 3.14 -3.73 3.20
CA SER A 26 4.15 -4.17 4.17
C SER A 26 5.44 -3.34 4.13
N ILE A 27 5.82 -2.77 2.99
CA ILE A 27 6.97 -1.87 2.90
C ILE A 27 6.72 -0.62 3.73
N VAL A 28 5.52 -0.03 3.60
CA VAL A 28 5.18 1.20 4.32
C VAL A 28 4.99 0.93 5.82
N SER A 29 4.34 -0.18 6.21
CA SER A 29 4.23 -0.52 7.63
C SER A 29 5.59 -0.81 8.29
N SER A 30 6.56 -1.37 7.54
CA SER A 30 7.94 -1.55 8.04
C SER A 30 8.72 -0.24 8.13
N LEU A 31 8.40 0.74 7.30
CA LEU A 31 8.99 2.08 7.36
C LEU A 31 8.46 2.89 8.55
N GLN A 32 7.17 2.76 8.85
CA GLN A 32 6.47 3.54 9.87
C GLN A 32 6.46 2.88 11.24
N GLY A 33 6.71 1.58 11.31
CA GLY A 33 6.73 0.75 12.52
C GLY A 33 8.03 -0.03 12.66
N GLU A 34 7.94 -1.32 12.94
CA GLU A 34 9.10 -2.20 13.03
C GLU A 34 9.48 -2.79 11.66
N PRO A 35 10.76 -2.72 11.26
CA PRO A 35 11.22 -3.33 10.03
C PRO A 35 11.03 -4.86 10.02
N ARG A 36 10.45 -5.38 8.94
CA ARG A 36 10.39 -6.82 8.68
C ARG A 36 10.58 -7.12 7.19
N SER A 37 11.00 -8.33 6.89
CA SER A 37 11.15 -8.77 5.51
C SER A 37 9.78 -8.87 4.81
N THR A 38 9.73 -8.38 3.58
CA THR A 38 8.60 -8.55 2.67
C THR A 38 9.13 -8.68 1.24
N HIS A 39 8.43 -9.40 0.38
CA HIS A 39 8.80 -9.57 -1.03
C HIS A 39 7.85 -8.81 -1.96
N ASP A 40 6.66 -8.49 -1.47
CA ASP A 40 5.63 -7.83 -2.27
C ASP A 40 5.73 -6.30 -2.12
N ILE A 41 5.47 -5.60 -3.22
CA ILE A 41 5.37 -4.14 -3.28
C ILE A 41 3.91 -3.80 -3.60
N ASP A 42 3.21 -3.19 -2.66
CA ASP A 42 1.81 -2.78 -2.80
C ASP A 42 1.74 -1.30 -3.20
N VAL A 43 1.05 -1.00 -4.29
CA VAL A 43 0.89 0.37 -4.80
C VAL A 43 -0.57 0.64 -5.12
N LEU A 44 -1.15 1.69 -4.53
CA LEU A 44 -2.45 2.22 -4.92
C LEU A 44 -2.24 3.26 -6.00
N ILE A 45 -2.91 3.11 -7.14
CA ILE A 45 -2.74 3.98 -8.32
C ILE A 45 -4.07 4.57 -8.80
N ALA A 46 -4.04 5.82 -9.26
CA ALA A 46 -5.15 6.46 -9.96
C ALA A 46 -4.89 6.42 -11.46
N MET A 47 -5.17 5.29 -12.11
CA MET A 47 -4.82 5.04 -13.51
C MET A 47 -6.05 4.96 -14.42
N GLN A 48 -5.95 5.59 -15.59
CA GLN A 48 -6.89 5.43 -16.70
C GLN A 48 -6.34 4.44 -17.72
N LYS A 49 -7.21 3.78 -18.49
CA LYS A 49 -6.80 2.82 -19.55
C LYS A 49 -5.77 3.37 -20.53
N THR A 50 -5.91 4.65 -20.87
CA THR A 50 -5.00 5.34 -21.80
C THR A 50 -3.56 5.40 -21.31
N LYS A 51 -3.32 5.28 -20.00
CA LYS A 51 -2.00 5.28 -19.39
C LYS A 51 -1.40 3.88 -19.21
N ALA A 52 -2.19 2.82 -19.33
CA ALA A 52 -1.74 1.46 -19.07
C ALA A 52 -0.56 1.05 -19.98
N HIS A 53 -0.61 1.39 -21.28
CA HIS A 53 0.47 1.06 -22.19
C HIS A 53 1.78 1.76 -21.83
N ILE A 54 1.72 3.04 -21.40
CA ILE A 54 2.91 3.81 -21.01
C ILE A 54 3.57 3.18 -19.78
N LEU A 55 2.77 2.79 -18.78
CA LEU A 55 3.27 2.08 -17.61
C LEU A 55 3.97 0.77 -18.01
N LEU A 56 3.34 -0.01 -18.90
CA LEU A 56 3.83 -1.33 -19.28
C LEU A 56 5.10 -1.29 -20.16
N GLU A 57 5.35 -0.19 -20.87
CA GLU A 57 6.60 0.00 -21.66
C GLU A 57 7.85 -0.12 -20.78
N ALA A 58 7.76 0.22 -19.49
CA ALA A 58 8.86 0.09 -18.56
C ALA A 58 9.16 -1.38 -18.13
N PHE A 59 8.22 -2.31 -18.41
CA PHE A 59 8.28 -3.70 -17.94
C PHE A 59 8.29 -4.67 -19.10
N ALA A 60 9.49 -4.91 -19.67
CA ALA A 60 9.65 -5.80 -20.81
C ALA A 60 9.13 -7.22 -20.53
N PRO A 61 8.35 -7.84 -21.44
CA PRO A 61 7.83 -9.20 -21.26
C PRO A 61 8.90 -10.28 -21.10
N SER A 62 10.14 -10.00 -21.46
CA SER A 62 11.29 -10.89 -21.22
C SER A 62 11.78 -10.88 -19.77
N GLU A 63 11.42 -9.85 -19.00
CA GLU A 63 11.83 -9.68 -17.60
C GLU A 63 10.67 -9.78 -16.62
N PHE A 64 9.44 -9.46 -17.09
CA PHE A 64 8.24 -9.41 -16.27
C PHE A 64 7.11 -10.21 -16.88
N TYR A 65 6.39 -10.93 -16.03
CA TYR A 65 5.09 -11.49 -16.40
C TYR A 65 3.98 -10.51 -16.08
N TRP A 66 3.12 -10.24 -17.05
CA TRP A 66 1.87 -9.49 -16.93
C TRP A 66 0.92 -9.85 -18.07
N ASP A 67 -0.37 -9.68 -17.84
CA ASP A 67 -1.40 -9.93 -18.84
C ASP A 67 -2.18 -8.65 -19.15
N LYS A 68 -2.16 -8.24 -20.41
CA LYS A 68 -2.76 -6.97 -20.85
C LYS A 68 -4.27 -6.92 -20.65
N GLU A 69 -4.96 -8.01 -20.92
CA GLU A 69 -6.42 -8.07 -20.82
C GLU A 69 -6.84 -7.96 -19.36
N SER A 70 -6.19 -8.73 -18.48
CA SER A 70 -6.40 -8.66 -17.03
C SER A 70 -6.15 -7.26 -16.48
N ILE A 71 -5.12 -6.55 -16.96
CA ILE A 71 -4.82 -5.19 -16.54
C ILE A 71 -5.93 -4.23 -16.96
N LEU A 72 -6.40 -4.30 -18.22
CA LEU A 72 -7.46 -3.44 -18.71
C LEU A 72 -8.79 -3.71 -17.99
N GLU A 73 -9.10 -4.98 -17.70
CA GLU A 73 -10.26 -5.36 -16.89
C GLU A 73 -10.16 -4.83 -15.46
N ALA A 74 -8.98 -4.94 -14.82
CA ALA A 74 -8.74 -4.40 -13.49
C ALA A 74 -8.96 -2.88 -13.44
N VAL A 75 -8.53 -2.15 -14.47
CA VAL A 75 -8.76 -0.70 -14.55
C VAL A 75 -10.25 -0.38 -14.66
N ASP A 76 -11.02 -1.13 -15.46
CA ASP A 76 -12.47 -0.91 -15.62
C ASP A 76 -13.23 -1.17 -14.33
N ARG A 77 -12.90 -2.26 -13.66
CA ARG A 77 -13.56 -2.69 -12.42
C ARG A 77 -13.01 -2.02 -11.18
N ARG A 78 -11.98 -1.17 -11.32
CA ARG A 78 -11.23 -0.60 -10.20
C ARG A 78 -10.78 -1.68 -9.21
N GLY A 79 -10.25 -2.75 -9.78
CA GLY A 79 -9.75 -3.92 -9.06
C GLY A 79 -8.25 -3.86 -8.80
N MET A 80 -7.58 -4.97 -9.02
CA MET A 80 -6.14 -5.13 -8.82
C MET A 80 -5.55 -5.96 -9.96
N PHE A 81 -4.30 -5.64 -10.32
CA PHE A 81 -3.46 -6.49 -11.16
C PHE A 81 -2.05 -6.57 -10.58
N ASN A 82 -1.28 -7.54 -11.02
CA ASN A 82 0.10 -7.68 -10.58
C ASN A 82 1.08 -7.78 -11.75
N LEU A 83 2.33 -7.43 -11.44
CA LEU A 83 3.50 -7.73 -12.26
C LEU A 83 4.42 -8.64 -11.45
N ILE A 84 5.05 -9.61 -12.10
CA ILE A 84 5.98 -10.54 -11.47
C ILE A 84 7.34 -10.43 -12.15
N ASP A 85 8.39 -10.13 -11.39
CA ASP A 85 9.78 -10.22 -11.85
C ASP A 85 10.13 -11.69 -12.08
N LEU A 86 10.37 -12.07 -13.34
CA LEU A 86 10.66 -13.45 -13.72
C LEU A 86 12.02 -13.95 -13.22
N LYS A 87 12.94 -13.05 -12.88
CA LYS A 87 14.28 -13.40 -12.45
C LYS A 87 14.38 -13.69 -10.96
N GLU A 88 13.84 -12.82 -10.13
CA GLU A 88 13.96 -12.89 -8.67
C GLU A 88 12.63 -13.23 -7.97
N GLY A 89 11.53 -13.32 -8.72
CA GLY A 89 10.21 -13.64 -8.19
C GLY A 89 9.55 -12.50 -7.39
N GLY A 90 10.10 -11.28 -7.45
CA GLY A 90 9.49 -10.12 -6.83
C GLY A 90 8.12 -9.81 -7.43
N LYS A 91 7.13 -9.50 -6.59
CA LYS A 91 5.78 -9.22 -7.02
C LYS A 91 5.39 -7.77 -6.71
N ILE A 92 4.70 -7.15 -7.66
CA ILE A 92 4.13 -5.81 -7.53
C ILE A 92 2.61 -5.95 -7.64
N ASP A 93 1.90 -5.54 -6.61
CA ASP A 93 0.44 -5.49 -6.57
C ASP A 93 -0.04 -4.06 -6.79
N PHE A 94 -0.63 -3.80 -7.95
CA PHE A 94 -1.25 -2.53 -8.29
C PHE A 94 -2.74 -2.56 -7.96
N TRP A 95 -3.14 -1.78 -6.99
CA TRP A 95 -4.53 -1.57 -6.59
C TRP A 95 -5.07 -0.32 -7.28
N LEU A 96 -6.21 -0.40 -7.92
CA LEU A 96 -6.85 0.77 -8.53
C LEU A 96 -7.60 1.56 -7.49
N LEU A 97 -7.39 2.89 -7.47
CA LEU A 97 -8.15 3.80 -6.61
C LEU A 97 -9.64 3.69 -6.91
N THR A 98 -10.42 3.38 -5.88
CA THR A 98 -11.88 3.28 -5.97
C THR A 98 -12.59 4.60 -5.63
N ASP A 99 -13.91 4.63 -5.79
CA ASP A 99 -14.74 5.76 -5.34
C ASP A 99 -15.18 5.64 -3.86
N ASP A 100 -14.71 4.58 -3.18
CA ASP A 100 -14.94 4.41 -1.75
C ASP A 100 -14.43 5.63 -0.96
N PRO A 101 -15.23 6.20 -0.04
CA PRO A 101 -14.84 7.39 0.71
C PRO A 101 -13.53 7.23 1.48
N PHE A 102 -13.25 6.04 2.01
CA PHE A 102 -11.98 5.77 2.70
C PHE A 102 -10.81 5.74 1.73
N ASP A 103 -10.96 5.09 0.56
CA ASP A 103 -9.91 5.06 -0.45
C ASP A 103 -9.55 6.47 -0.94
N ARG A 104 -10.55 7.32 -1.15
CA ARG A 104 -10.34 8.73 -1.52
C ARG A 104 -9.67 9.52 -0.41
N SER A 105 -10.12 9.33 0.85
CA SER A 105 -9.52 9.98 2.02
C SER A 105 -8.05 9.62 2.14
N ARG A 106 -7.71 8.32 2.23
CA ARG A 106 -6.32 7.87 2.39
C ARG A 106 -5.42 8.29 1.22
N PHE A 107 -5.93 8.28 -0.03
CA PHE A 107 -5.15 8.72 -1.18
C PHE A 107 -4.86 10.22 -1.16
N SER A 108 -5.78 11.05 -0.66
CA SER A 108 -5.57 12.49 -0.50
C SER A 108 -4.58 12.84 0.61
N ARG A 109 -4.48 11.99 1.65
CA ARG A 109 -3.59 12.14 2.81
C ARG A 109 -2.18 11.59 2.58
N ARG A 110 -1.89 10.99 1.40
CA ARG A 110 -0.53 10.51 1.08
C ARG A 110 0.47 11.65 1.16
N TYR A 111 1.66 11.34 1.61
CA TYR A 111 2.71 12.33 1.77
C TYR A 111 4.02 11.84 1.15
N LYS A 112 4.94 12.77 0.95
CA LYS A 112 6.26 12.47 0.42
C LYS A 112 7.16 11.96 1.53
N GLU A 113 7.79 10.82 1.28
CA GLU A 113 8.79 10.22 2.17
C GLU A 113 10.05 9.89 1.39
N LYS A 114 11.20 10.02 2.04
CA LYS A 114 12.49 9.70 1.44
C LYS A 114 12.99 8.36 1.97
N LEU A 115 12.99 7.34 1.13
CA LEU A 115 13.48 6.01 1.45
C LEU A 115 14.52 5.58 0.42
N LEU A 116 15.67 5.04 0.88
CA LEU A 116 16.74 4.53 0.01
C LEU A 116 17.23 5.55 -1.03
N GLY A 117 17.18 6.84 -0.69
CA GLY A 117 17.59 7.94 -1.57
C GLY A 117 16.54 8.33 -2.62
N LEU A 118 15.35 7.72 -2.61
CA LEU A 118 14.21 8.04 -3.48
C LEU A 118 13.14 8.80 -2.72
N GLU A 119 12.59 9.84 -3.33
CA GLU A 119 11.37 10.49 -2.85
C GLU A 119 10.17 9.76 -3.44
N MET A 120 9.21 9.36 -2.60
CA MET A 120 8.04 8.61 -3.02
C MET A 120 6.81 9.02 -2.22
N GLN A 121 5.62 8.83 -2.81
CA GLN A 121 4.35 9.06 -2.13
C GLN A 121 3.99 7.81 -1.32
N VAL A 122 3.74 7.98 -0.02
CA VAL A 122 3.41 6.86 0.88
C VAL A 122 2.11 7.13 1.63
N SER A 123 1.45 6.05 2.09
CA SER A 123 0.29 6.11 2.97
C SER A 123 0.63 6.77 4.30
N SER A 124 -0.30 7.56 4.87
CA SER A 124 -0.12 8.07 6.23
C SER A 124 -0.09 6.94 7.26
N PRO A 125 0.53 7.14 8.44
CA PRO A 125 0.53 6.13 9.49
C PRO A 125 -0.86 5.72 9.94
N GLU A 126 -1.79 6.66 10.06
CA GLU A 126 -3.19 6.37 10.41
C GLU A 126 -3.84 5.47 9.37
N ASP A 127 -3.67 5.79 8.09
CA ASP A 127 -4.24 5.00 7.00
C ASP A 127 -3.59 3.62 6.90
N THR A 128 -2.29 3.52 7.19
CA THR A 128 -1.58 2.24 7.27
C THR A 128 -2.17 1.37 8.38
N ILE A 129 -2.38 1.91 9.59
CA ILE A 129 -3.02 1.21 10.71
C ILE A 129 -4.42 0.72 10.31
N LEU A 130 -5.26 1.61 9.78
CA LEU A 130 -6.64 1.28 9.41
C LEU A 130 -6.72 0.21 8.34
N VAL A 131 -5.89 0.29 7.29
CA VAL A 131 -5.82 -0.72 6.23
C VAL A 131 -5.36 -2.07 6.79
N LYS A 132 -4.36 -2.08 7.65
CA LYS A 132 -3.87 -3.31 8.29
C LYS A 132 -4.95 -3.96 9.18
N LEU A 133 -5.68 -3.20 9.97
CA LEU A 133 -6.81 -3.71 10.76
C LEU A 133 -7.94 -4.22 9.86
N ARG A 134 -8.24 -3.53 8.76
CA ARG A 134 -9.24 -3.98 7.77
C ARG A 134 -8.84 -5.34 7.17
N TRP A 135 -7.57 -5.49 6.77
CA TRP A 135 -7.06 -6.77 6.27
C TRP A 135 -7.03 -7.86 7.34
N ALA A 136 -6.67 -7.53 8.58
CA ALA A 136 -6.74 -8.48 9.68
C ALA A 136 -8.17 -9.06 9.82
N LYS A 137 -9.19 -8.20 9.77
CA LYS A 137 -10.60 -8.61 9.81
C LYS A 137 -10.99 -9.48 8.61
N LEU A 138 -10.67 -9.03 7.40
CA LEU A 138 -11.06 -9.72 6.15
C LEU A 138 -10.38 -11.07 5.97
N SER A 139 -9.19 -11.24 6.55
CA SER A 139 -8.41 -12.49 6.52
C SER A 139 -8.69 -13.41 7.72
N GLY A 140 -9.86 -13.28 8.35
CA GLY A 140 -10.27 -14.16 9.44
C GLY A 140 -9.48 -13.98 10.74
N GLY A 141 -8.94 -12.77 11.00
CA GLY A 141 -8.17 -12.48 12.22
C GLY A 141 -6.66 -12.65 12.06
N SER A 142 -6.10 -12.29 10.91
CA SER A 142 -4.67 -12.39 10.66
C SER A 142 -3.83 -11.63 11.71
N GLU A 143 -3.12 -12.37 12.55
CA GLU A 143 -2.21 -11.81 13.56
C GLU A 143 -1.09 -10.97 12.94
N LYS A 144 -0.56 -11.39 11.77
CA LYS A 144 0.46 -10.63 11.05
C LYS A 144 0.00 -9.22 10.69
N GLN A 145 -1.22 -9.07 10.17
CA GLN A 145 -1.76 -7.76 9.81
C GLN A 145 -2.06 -6.92 11.07
N PHE A 146 -2.55 -7.56 12.12
CA PHE A 146 -2.78 -6.89 13.39
C PHE A 146 -1.48 -6.40 14.03
N THR A 147 -0.45 -7.23 14.06
CA THR A 147 0.88 -6.87 14.59
C THR A 147 1.52 -5.73 13.80
N ASP A 148 1.43 -5.76 12.46
CA ASP A 148 1.91 -4.64 11.63
C ASP A 148 1.21 -3.32 12.04
N ALA A 149 -0.12 -3.33 12.27
CA ALA A 149 -0.85 -2.15 12.71
C ALA A 149 -0.40 -1.69 14.11
N LEU A 150 -0.23 -2.62 15.04
CA LEU A 150 0.21 -2.36 16.40
C LEU A 150 1.59 -1.68 16.42
N ARG A 151 2.55 -2.21 15.67
CA ARG A 151 3.92 -1.66 15.61
C ARG A 151 3.96 -0.26 14.98
N VAL A 152 3.14 -0.01 13.95
CA VAL A 152 3.00 1.36 13.42
C VAL A 152 2.44 2.30 14.48
N TYR A 153 1.40 1.88 15.21
CA TYR A 153 0.81 2.69 16.28
C TYR A 153 1.83 3.02 17.38
N GLU A 154 2.58 2.04 17.88
CA GLU A 154 3.56 2.21 18.94
C GLU A 154 4.67 3.20 18.57
N VAL A 155 5.23 3.06 17.35
CA VAL A 155 6.32 3.93 16.86
C VAL A 155 5.82 5.36 16.58
N GLN A 156 4.58 5.50 16.07
CA GLN A 156 4.02 6.80 15.70
C GLN A 156 3.21 7.48 16.82
N ARG A 157 3.12 6.86 17.97
CA ARG A 157 2.33 7.35 19.11
C ARG A 157 2.67 8.81 19.42
N GLY A 158 1.66 9.61 19.70
CA GLY A 158 1.78 11.04 19.98
C GLY A 158 1.84 11.95 18.75
N LYS A 159 1.90 11.37 17.54
CA LYS A 159 1.87 12.12 16.26
C LYS A 159 0.61 11.82 15.46
N LEU A 160 -0.16 10.82 15.89
CA LEU A 160 -1.34 10.32 15.17
C LEU A 160 -2.56 11.20 15.40
N ASP A 161 -3.37 11.38 14.35
CA ASP A 161 -4.70 11.95 14.44
C ASP A 161 -5.68 10.90 14.99
N MET A 162 -5.90 10.94 16.30
CA MET A 162 -6.74 9.98 17.02
C MET A 162 -8.21 10.11 16.64
N GLU A 163 -8.70 11.32 16.35
CA GLU A 163 -10.08 11.55 15.92
C GLU A 163 -10.34 10.91 14.56
N TYR A 164 -9.41 11.04 13.65
CA TYR A 164 -9.44 10.37 12.33
C TYR A 164 -9.46 8.84 12.48
N LEU A 165 -8.59 8.29 13.33
CA LEU A 165 -8.52 6.85 13.59
C LEU A 165 -9.84 6.31 14.16
N GLU A 166 -10.43 6.96 15.16
CA GLU A 166 -11.70 6.57 15.76
C GLU A 166 -12.86 6.61 14.75
N LEU A 167 -12.95 7.69 13.97
CA LEU A 167 -13.97 7.86 12.94
C LEU A 167 -13.92 6.70 11.93
N TRP A 168 -12.72 6.47 11.36
CA TRP A 168 -12.58 5.46 10.31
C TRP A 168 -12.57 4.03 10.86
N ALA A 169 -12.09 3.78 12.08
CA ALA A 169 -12.22 2.47 12.71
C ALA A 169 -13.70 2.06 12.86
N THR A 170 -14.55 3.02 13.18
CA THR A 170 -16.00 2.81 13.26
C THR A 170 -16.61 2.60 11.87
N THR A 171 -16.31 3.47 10.93
CA THR A 171 -16.84 3.42 9.55
C THR A 171 -16.46 2.13 8.82
N LEU A 172 -15.22 1.66 8.99
CA LEU A 172 -14.71 0.42 8.42
C LEU A 172 -15.11 -0.83 9.21
N ALA A 173 -15.87 -0.64 10.29
CA ALA A 173 -16.29 -1.71 11.22
C ALA A 173 -15.09 -2.52 11.76
N VAL A 174 -13.98 -1.85 12.08
CA VAL A 174 -12.79 -2.43 12.72
C VAL A 174 -12.58 -1.91 14.16
N ALA A 175 -13.54 -1.20 14.72
CA ALA A 175 -13.49 -0.67 16.07
C ALA A 175 -13.15 -1.71 17.17
N PRO A 176 -13.59 -2.98 17.10
CA PRO A 176 -13.15 -4.00 18.06
C PRO A 176 -11.64 -4.27 18.00
N LEU A 177 -11.07 -4.37 16.77
CA LEU A 177 -9.63 -4.56 16.57
C LEU A 177 -8.83 -3.32 16.98
N TRP A 178 -9.37 -2.13 16.71
CA TRP A 178 -8.77 -0.87 17.13
C TRP A 178 -8.69 -0.79 18.68
N ARG A 179 -9.76 -1.11 19.40
CA ARG A 179 -9.76 -1.17 20.88
C ARG A 179 -8.78 -2.21 21.39
N LYS A 180 -8.73 -3.40 20.77
CA LYS A 180 -7.74 -4.43 21.10
C LYS A 180 -6.32 -3.89 20.95
N LEU A 181 -6.02 -3.20 19.84
CA LEU A 181 -4.71 -2.60 19.58
C LEU A 181 -4.33 -1.59 20.66
N LEU A 182 -5.25 -0.69 21.05
CA LEU A 182 -4.99 0.30 22.10
C LEU A 182 -4.69 -0.34 23.45
N ASN A 183 -5.32 -1.49 23.76
CA ASN A 183 -5.09 -2.22 25.00
C ASN A 183 -3.77 -3.03 25.00
N GLU A 184 -3.32 -3.49 23.83
CA GLU A 184 -2.10 -4.29 23.70
C GLU A 184 -0.84 -3.43 23.45
N ALA A 185 -1.02 -2.17 23.04
CA ALA A 185 0.09 -1.27 22.76
C ALA A 185 0.95 -1.05 24.01
N GLU A 186 2.22 -1.39 23.91
CA GLU A 186 3.20 -1.14 24.95
C GLU A 186 3.49 0.36 25.06
N ILE A 187 3.69 0.81 26.31
CA ILE A 187 4.10 2.18 26.60
C ILE A 187 5.63 2.16 26.58
N ALA A 188 6.21 2.64 25.48
CA ALA A 188 7.65 2.85 25.42
C ALA A 188 8.08 4.06 26.26
#